data_ec068b0f1fe32406b477dfd42f9eb914
#
_entry.id   ec068b0f1fe32406b477dfd42f9eb914
#
_cell.length_a   1.000
_cell.length_b   1.000
_cell.length_c   1.000
_cell.angle_alpha   90.00
_cell.angle_beta   90.00
_cell.angle_gamma   90.00
#
_symmetry.space_group_name_H-M   'P 1'
#
loop_
_entity.id
_entity.type
_entity.pdbx_description
1 polymer ?
#
loop_
_entity_poly.entity_id
_entity_poly.type
_entity_poly.pdbx_seq_one_letter_code
_entity_poly.pdbx_strand_id
1 'polypeptide(L)'
;MDGCFDFRRKQGTKNFEFNFRILLHLDDIALLHHIQSKLGVGTVKTYRNTALYKIIRIKDIQVIIDIFESNPLNTTKHLNFLDFKKAYELYTKSDQKSLELINLLDNIKSGMNKSRIDFKKNNDFKITPYWLLGFF
;
A
#
# COMPACT_ATOMS: atom_id res chain seq x y z
N MET A 1 -4.53 10.51 10.32
CA MET A 1 -3.30 9.99 9.71
C MET A 1 -3.56 8.58 9.19
N ASP A 2 -3.54 8.41 7.88
CA ASP A 2 -3.91 7.15 7.24
C ASP A 2 -2.91 6.74 6.18
N GLY A 3 -2.29 5.56 6.40
CA GLY A 3 -1.57 4.84 5.37
C GLY A 3 -2.41 3.67 4.88
N CYS A 4 -2.52 3.49 3.59
CA CYS A 4 -3.40 2.50 3.00
C CYS A 4 -2.78 1.82 1.79
N PHE A 5 -2.91 0.49 1.75
CA PHE A 5 -2.61 -0.31 0.57
C PHE A 5 -3.92 -0.65 -0.12
N ASP A 6 -3.99 -0.49 -1.42
CA ASP A 6 -5.18 -0.85 -2.17
C ASP A 6 -4.81 -1.26 -3.59
N PHE A 7 -5.68 -2.04 -4.21
CA PHE A 7 -5.61 -2.33 -5.63
C PHE A 7 -7.02 -2.52 -6.17
N ARG A 8 -7.20 -2.17 -7.43
CA ARG A 8 -8.50 -2.27 -8.07
C ARG A 8 -8.35 -2.59 -9.54
N ARG A 9 -9.36 -3.23 -10.10
CA ARG A 9 -9.46 -3.45 -11.53
C ARG A 9 -9.85 -2.15 -12.22
N LYS A 10 -9.14 -1.79 -13.28
CA LYS A 10 -9.53 -0.66 -14.10
C LYS A 10 -10.78 -1.02 -14.89
N GLN A 11 -11.78 -0.15 -14.80
CA GLN A 11 -13.08 -0.39 -15.44
C GLN A 11 -12.92 -0.58 -16.94
N GLY A 12 -13.60 -1.62 -17.48
CA GLY A 12 -13.56 -1.93 -18.91
C GLY A 12 -12.29 -2.60 -19.40
N THR A 13 -11.37 -2.96 -18.49
CA THR A 13 -10.11 -3.62 -18.86
C THR A 13 -9.83 -4.80 -17.95
N LYS A 14 -8.81 -5.59 -18.32
CA LYS A 14 -8.29 -6.66 -17.47
C LYS A 14 -7.10 -6.19 -16.63
N ASN A 15 -6.82 -4.90 -16.62
CA ASN A 15 -5.69 -4.32 -15.90
C ASN A 15 -6.09 -3.92 -14.48
N PHE A 16 -5.13 -4.06 -13.56
CA PHE A 16 -5.29 -3.64 -12.17
C PHE A 16 -4.38 -2.46 -11.88
N GLU A 17 -4.86 -1.57 -11.02
CA GLU A 17 -4.09 -0.47 -10.48
C GLU A 17 -3.77 -0.78 -9.02
N PHE A 18 -2.48 -0.75 -8.69
CA PHE A 18 -2.00 -0.89 -7.32
C PHE A 18 -1.61 0.49 -6.82
N ASN A 19 -2.01 0.81 -5.60
CA ASN A 19 -1.66 2.09 -5.03
C ASN A 19 -1.33 1.98 -3.54
N PHE A 20 -0.43 2.84 -3.12
CA PHE A 20 -0.11 3.10 -1.73
C PHE A 20 -0.35 4.58 -1.48
N ARG A 21 -1.08 4.91 -0.41
CA ARG A 21 -1.48 6.27 -0.11
C ARG A 21 -1.22 6.62 1.34
N ILE A 22 -0.83 7.85 1.58
CA ILE A 22 -0.79 8.44 2.92
C ILE A 22 -1.56 9.75 2.85
N LEU A 23 -2.57 9.89 3.70
CA LEU A 23 -3.41 11.07 3.77
C LEU A 23 -3.17 11.79 5.09
N LEU A 24 -2.81 13.07 5.02
CA LEU A 24 -2.55 13.91 6.18
C LEU A 24 -3.31 15.24 6.07
N HIS A 25 -3.38 15.96 7.17
CA HIS A 25 -3.82 17.33 7.13
C HIS A 25 -2.82 18.18 6.35
N LEU A 26 -3.30 19.24 5.68
CA LEU A 26 -2.46 20.11 4.87
C LEU A 26 -1.27 20.71 5.65
N ASP A 27 -1.44 20.96 6.95
CA ASP A 27 -0.38 21.50 7.80
C ASP A 27 0.85 20.56 7.87
N ASP A 28 0.66 19.28 7.61
CA ASP A 28 1.72 18.27 7.68
C ASP A 28 2.31 17.93 6.30
N ILE A 29 2.05 18.75 5.29
CA ILE A 29 2.51 18.47 3.92
C ILE A 29 4.03 18.32 3.82
N ALA A 30 4.78 19.04 4.64
CA ALA A 30 6.24 18.94 4.64
C ALA A 30 6.72 17.53 4.94
N LEU A 31 5.98 16.79 5.78
CA LEU A 31 6.29 15.39 6.08
C LEU A 31 6.12 14.50 4.86
N LEU A 32 5.09 14.75 4.06
CA LEU A 32 4.90 14.00 2.81
C LEU A 32 5.99 14.27 1.78
N HIS A 33 6.45 15.51 1.67
CA HIS A 33 7.58 15.86 0.80
C HIS A 33 8.87 15.18 1.28
N HIS A 34 9.05 15.08 2.59
CA HIS A 34 10.19 14.37 3.16
C HIS A 34 10.16 12.88 2.78
N ILE A 35 9.00 12.25 2.91
CA ILE A 35 8.82 10.84 2.52
C ILE A 35 9.10 10.66 1.04
N GLN A 36 8.55 11.53 0.19
CA GLN A 36 8.79 11.48 -1.25
C GLN A 36 10.29 11.58 -1.58
N SER A 37 10.99 12.47 -0.91
CA SER A 37 12.43 12.64 -1.08
C SER A 37 13.21 11.39 -0.67
N LYS A 38 12.82 10.76 0.44
CA LYS A 38 13.48 9.56 0.94
C LYS A 38 13.23 8.34 0.07
N LEU A 39 12.00 8.18 -0.42
CA LEU A 39 11.65 7.05 -1.27
C LEU A 39 12.05 7.26 -2.73
N GLY A 40 12.12 8.49 -3.18
CA GLY A 40 12.45 8.83 -4.56
C GLY A 40 11.34 8.53 -5.55
N VAL A 41 10.14 8.18 -5.09
CA VAL A 41 8.99 7.83 -5.94
C VAL A 41 7.71 8.43 -5.37
N GLY A 42 6.67 8.46 -6.20
CA GLY A 42 5.36 8.92 -5.77
C GLY A 42 5.12 10.41 -6.02
N THR A 43 3.90 10.84 -5.77
CA THR A 43 3.47 12.23 -5.96
C THR A 43 2.78 12.75 -4.72
N VAL A 44 2.92 14.05 -4.48
CA VAL A 44 2.21 14.77 -3.41
C VAL A 44 1.19 15.68 -4.06
N LYS A 45 -0.07 15.57 -3.64
CA LYS A 45 -1.17 16.42 -4.10
C LYS A 45 -1.90 17.01 -2.92
N THR A 46 -2.53 18.14 -3.13
CA THR A 46 -3.36 18.78 -2.11
C THR A 46 -4.79 18.93 -2.61
N TYR A 47 -5.73 18.80 -1.67
CA TYR A 47 -7.13 19.04 -1.94
C TYR A 47 -7.79 19.56 -0.67
N ARG A 48 -8.27 20.80 -0.74
CA ARG A 48 -8.84 21.50 0.43
C ARG A 48 -7.84 21.51 1.59
N ASN A 49 -8.21 20.93 2.72
CA ASN A 49 -7.39 20.90 3.93
C ASN A 49 -6.56 19.62 4.05
N THR A 50 -6.46 18.82 2.98
CA THR A 50 -5.75 17.55 3.00
C THR A 50 -4.56 17.55 2.06
N ALA A 51 -3.54 16.77 2.43
CA ALA A 51 -2.39 16.48 1.61
C ALA A 51 -2.32 14.97 1.39
N LEU A 52 -2.09 14.56 0.17
CA LEU A 52 -2.06 13.14 -0.22
C LEU A 52 -0.71 12.81 -0.86
N TYR A 53 -0.04 11.79 -0.32
CA TYR A 53 1.08 11.14 -0.97
C TYR A 53 0.59 9.85 -1.59
N LYS A 54 0.92 9.62 -2.87
CA LYS A 54 0.39 8.47 -3.61
C LYS A 54 1.44 7.88 -4.52
N ILE A 55 1.54 6.54 -4.52
CA ILE A 55 2.36 5.77 -5.45
C ILE A 55 1.42 4.88 -6.24
N ILE A 56 1.44 4.99 -7.58
CA ILE A 56 0.55 4.21 -8.46
C ILE A 56 1.29 3.46 -9.55
N ARG A 57 2.55 3.81 -9.85
CA ARG A 57 3.30 3.09 -10.87
C ARG A 57 3.69 1.72 -10.37
N ILE A 58 3.50 0.70 -11.21
CA ILE A 58 3.84 -0.68 -10.86
C ILE A 58 5.30 -0.81 -10.40
N LYS A 59 6.22 -0.15 -11.10
CA LYS A 59 7.64 -0.19 -10.74
C LYS A 59 7.90 0.44 -9.38
N ASP A 60 7.19 1.50 -9.05
CA ASP A 60 7.37 2.24 -7.81
C ASP A 60 6.75 1.51 -6.62
N ILE A 61 5.71 0.74 -6.84
CA ILE A 61 5.10 -0.10 -5.81
C ILE A 61 6.11 -1.11 -5.25
N GLN A 62 7.03 -1.59 -6.07
CA GLN A 62 8.07 -2.51 -5.61
C GLN A 62 8.91 -1.91 -4.48
N VAL A 63 9.17 -0.62 -4.52
CA VAL A 63 9.92 0.09 -3.47
C VAL A 63 9.20 -0.06 -2.12
N ILE A 64 7.89 0.15 -2.10
CA ILE A 64 7.07 0.02 -0.89
C ILE A 64 7.05 -1.42 -0.40
N ILE A 65 6.92 -2.37 -1.30
CA ILE A 65 6.90 -3.80 -0.94
C ILE A 65 8.23 -4.19 -0.29
N ASP A 66 9.35 -3.77 -0.86
CA ASP A 66 10.68 -4.06 -0.32
C ASP A 66 10.87 -3.48 1.08
N ILE A 67 10.39 -2.26 1.31
CA ILE A 67 10.51 -1.60 2.61
C ILE A 67 9.72 -2.37 3.68
N PHE A 68 8.46 -2.68 3.41
CA PHE A 68 7.61 -3.34 4.40
C PHE A 68 7.91 -4.84 4.54
N GLU A 69 8.52 -5.45 3.55
CA GLU A 69 9.01 -6.82 3.67
C GLU A 69 10.21 -6.91 4.62
N SER A 70 11.10 -5.92 4.53
CA SER A 70 12.27 -5.84 5.43
C SER A 70 11.91 -5.36 6.83
N ASN A 71 10.81 -4.62 6.98
CA ASN A 71 10.38 -3.98 8.22
C ASN A 71 8.88 -4.24 8.46
N PRO A 72 8.49 -5.47 8.85
CA PRO A 72 7.08 -5.81 8.98
C PRO A 72 6.33 -4.94 9.98
N LEU A 73 5.09 -4.61 9.63
CA LEU A 73 4.19 -3.86 10.49
C LEU A 73 3.67 -4.73 11.64
N ASN A 74 3.40 -4.11 12.79
CA ASN A 74 2.91 -4.80 13.98
C ASN A 74 1.40 -4.60 14.20
N THR A 75 0.65 -4.36 13.14
CA THR A 75 -0.79 -4.07 13.21
C THR A 75 -1.54 -4.91 12.19
N THR A 76 -2.87 -4.81 12.19
CA THR A 76 -3.71 -5.42 11.16
C THR A 76 -3.35 -4.94 9.75
N LYS A 77 -2.69 -3.79 9.64
CA LYS A 77 -2.16 -3.30 8.36
C LYS A 77 -1.13 -4.25 7.76
N HIS A 78 -0.44 -5.04 8.59
CA HIS A 78 0.47 -6.07 8.10
C HIS A 78 -0.28 -7.12 7.27
N LEU A 79 -1.46 -7.52 7.68
CA LEU A 79 -2.30 -8.47 6.92
C LEU A 79 -2.71 -7.87 5.58
N ASN A 80 -3.09 -6.59 5.58
CA ASN A 80 -3.41 -5.90 4.34
C ASN A 80 -2.20 -5.79 3.42
N PHE A 81 -1.02 -5.56 4.00
CA PHE A 81 0.22 -5.56 3.23
C PHE A 81 0.51 -6.91 2.60
N LEU A 82 0.34 -8.01 3.35
CA LEU A 82 0.58 -9.35 2.81
C LEU A 82 -0.36 -9.66 1.65
N ASP A 83 -1.63 -9.29 1.76
CA ASP A 83 -2.59 -9.46 0.68
C ASP A 83 -2.23 -8.61 -0.54
N PHE A 84 -1.83 -7.36 -0.30
CA PHE A 84 -1.39 -6.45 -1.34
C PHE A 84 -0.16 -7.00 -2.08
N LYS A 85 0.82 -7.47 -1.33
CA LYS A 85 2.04 -8.08 -1.88
C LYS A 85 1.71 -9.31 -2.72
N LYS A 86 0.85 -10.19 -2.20
CA LYS A 86 0.43 -11.40 -2.91
C LYS A 86 -0.24 -11.05 -4.23
N ALA A 87 -1.17 -10.10 -4.21
CA ALA A 87 -1.85 -9.65 -5.42
C ALA A 87 -0.86 -9.05 -6.42
N TYR A 88 0.05 -8.21 -5.94
CA TYR A 88 1.06 -7.59 -6.77
C TYR A 88 1.96 -8.63 -7.46
N GLU A 89 2.44 -9.61 -6.70
CA GLU A 89 3.28 -10.68 -7.25
C GLU A 89 2.54 -11.51 -8.29
N LEU A 90 1.30 -11.90 -8.01
CA LEU A 90 0.49 -12.65 -8.97
C LEU A 90 0.27 -11.86 -10.26
N TYR A 91 0.00 -10.56 -10.12
CA TYR A 91 -0.25 -9.71 -11.27
C TYR A 91 1.00 -9.49 -12.12
N THR A 92 2.14 -9.21 -11.49
CA THR A 92 3.38 -8.88 -12.20
C THR A 92 4.08 -10.09 -12.79
N LYS A 93 3.92 -11.27 -12.18
CA LYS A 93 4.51 -12.52 -12.69
C LYS A 93 3.68 -13.16 -13.79
N SER A 94 2.46 -12.69 -14.01
CA SER A 94 1.58 -13.25 -15.03
C SER A 94 1.75 -12.53 -16.36
N ASP A 95 2.13 -13.27 -17.38
CA ASP A 95 2.26 -12.71 -18.74
C ASP A 95 0.90 -12.51 -19.41
N GLN A 96 -0.10 -13.26 -19.00
CA GLN A 96 -1.45 -13.17 -19.54
C GLN A 96 -2.45 -12.83 -18.44
N LYS A 97 -3.30 -11.85 -18.70
CA LYS A 97 -4.37 -11.45 -17.80
C LYS A 97 -5.57 -12.37 -18.01
N SER A 98 -5.49 -13.58 -17.48
CA SER A 98 -6.55 -14.57 -17.58
C SER A 98 -7.71 -14.28 -16.63
N LEU A 99 -8.86 -14.87 -16.91
CA LEU A 99 -10.02 -14.75 -16.03
C LEU A 99 -9.74 -15.36 -14.65
N GLU A 100 -8.95 -16.44 -14.60
CA GLU A 100 -8.53 -17.03 -13.33
C GLU A 100 -7.73 -16.07 -12.48
N LEU A 101 -6.79 -15.34 -13.08
CA LEU A 101 -6.01 -14.32 -12.40
C LEU A 101 -6.90 -13.23 -11.84
N ILE A 102 -7.85 -12.74 -12.64
CA ILE A 102 -8.80 -11.72 -12.23
C ILE A 102 -9.60 -12.19 -11.02
N ASN A 103 -10.10 -13.43 -11.05
CA ASN A 103 -10.87 -14.02 -9.95
C ASN A 103 -10.03 -14.15 -8.69
N LEU A 104 -8.77 -14.57 -8.79
CA LEU A 104 -7.85 -14.65 -7.66
C LEU A 104 -7.63 -13.28 -7.03
N LEU A 105 -7.39 -12.26 -7.85
CA LEU A 105 -7.18 -10.89 -7.36
C LEU A 105 -8.43 -10.34 -6.70
N ASP A 106 -9.61 -10.58 -7.27
CA ASP A 106 -10.88 -10.15 -6.69
C ASP A 106 -11.13 -10.83 -5.34
N ASN A 107 -10.79 -12.10 -5.19
CA ASN A 107 -10.90 -12.83 -3.92
C ASN A 107 -9.98 -12.25 -2.86
N ILE A 108 -8.75 -11.93 -3.21
CA ILE A 108 -7.81 -11.29 -2.29
C ILE A 108 -8.36 -9.93 -1.86
N LYS A 109 -8.84 -9.14 -2.80
CA LYS A 109 -9.39 -7.83 -2.51
C LYS A 109 -10.60 -7.89 -1.57
N SER A 110 -11.46 -8.89 -1.73
CA SER A 110 -12.66 -9.01 -0.90
C SER A 110 -12.35 -9.20 0.58
N GLY A 111 -11.19 -9.77 0.92
CA GLY A 111 -10.73 -9.91 2.30
C GLY A 111 -9.89 -8.74 2.80
N MET A 112 -9.46 -7.88 1.90
CA MET A 112 -8.54 -6.80 2.22
C MET A 112 -9.25 -5.57 2.77
N ASN A 113 -8.62 -4.89 3.74
CA ASN A 113 -9.13 -3.64 4.33
C ASN A 113 -10.52 -3.76 4.99
N LYS A 114 -11.03 -4.97 5.18
CA LYS A 114 -12.26 -5.20 5.94
C LYS A 114 -11.93 -5.34 7.43
N SER A 115 -12.97 -5.25 8.28
CA SER A 115 -12.82 -5.38 9.72
C SER A 115 -12.09 -6.67 10.09
N ARG A 116 -10.79 -6.61 10.14
CA ARG A 116 -9.98 -7.72 10.59
C ARG A 116 -9.89 -7.67 12.10
N ILE A 117 -10.15 -8.82 12.73
CA ILE A 117 -10.03 -8.95 14.17
C ILE A 117 -8.56 -8.77 14.54
N ASP A 118 -8.29 -7.99 15.58
CA ASP A 118 -6.95 -7.82 16.09
C ASP A 118 -6.36 -9.17 16.47
N PHE A 119 -5.30 -9.55 15.81
CA PHE A 119 -4.51 -10.66 16.26
C PHE A 119 -3.49 -10.15 17.29
N LYS A 120 -2.95 -11.07 18.09
CA LYS A 120 -2.00 -10.75 19.14
C LYS A 120 -0.94 -9.78 18.65
N LYS A 121 -0.83 -8.65 19.33
CA LYS A 121 0.28 -7.74 19.12
C LYS A 121 1.57 -8.50 19.33
N ASN A 122 2.34 -8.59 18.30
CA ASN A 122 3.67 -9.14 18.40
C ASN A 122 4.56 -8.09 19.05
N ASN A 123 5.12 -8.44 20.21
CA ASN A 123 6.00 -7.52 20.95
C ASN A 123 7.40 -7.42 20.34
N ASP A 124 7.68 -8.20 19.32
CA ASP A 124 8.97 -8.13 18.63
C ASP A 124 8.97 -6.98 17.63
N PHE A 125 9.41 -5.83 18.11
CA PHE A 125 9.57 -4.66 17.25
C PHE A 125 10.77 -4.88 16.33
N LYS A 126 10.52 -5.06 15.05
CA LYS A 126 11.54 -4.91 14.05
C LYS A 126 11.73 -3.44 13.74
N ILE A 127 12.98 -3.06 13.50
CA ILE A 127 13.31 -1.68 13.20
C ILE A 127 12.69 -1.30 11.85
N THR A 128 11.64 -0.52 11.90
CA THR A 128 11.03 0.11 10.73
C THR A 128 11.51 1.56 10.70
N PRO A 129 11.75 2.16 9.51
CA PRO A 129 11.92 3.60 9.43
C PRO A 129 10.73 4.26 10.13
N TYR A 130 10.97 4.85 11.31
CA TYR A 130 9.86 5.23 12.15
C TYR A 130 9.10 6.45 11.68
N TRP A 131 9.67 7.22 10.75
CA TRP A 131 8.92 8.23 10.04
C TRP A 131 7.82 7.62 9.17
N LEU A 132 7.96 6.36 8.77
CA LEU A 132 6.94 5.62 8.01
C LEU A 132 6.00 4.87 8.96
N LEU A 133 6.51 4.33 10.06
CA LEU A 133 5.73 3.59 11.04
C LEU A 133 4.62 4.42 11.67
N GLY A 134 4.83 5.71 11.83
CA GLY A 134 3.84 6.61 12.40
C GLY A 134 2.54 6.75 11.59
N PHE A 135 2.49 6.21 10.38
CA PHE A 135 1.28 6.25 9.54
C PHE A 135 0.40 5.00 9.65
N PHE A 136 0.78 4.04 10.48
CA PHE A 136 0.07 2.76 10.56
C PHE A 136 -0.33 2.36 11.96
#